data_2f8eb4473114a5b074fe402fbafdccf7
#
_entry.id   2f8eb4473114a5b074fe402fbafdccf7
#
_cell.length_a   1.000
_cell.length_b   1.000
_cell.length_c   1.000
_cell.angle_alpha   90.00
_cell.angle_beta   90.00
_cell.angle_gamma   90.00
#
_symmetry.space_group_name_H-M   'P 1'
#
loop_
_entity.id
_entity.type
_entity.pdbx_description
1 polymer ?
#
loop_
_entity_poly.entity_id
_entity_poly.type
_entity_poly.pdbx_seq_one_letter_code
_entity_poly.pdbx_strand_id
1 'polypeptide(L)'
;MKQTRLLFIDRDGTLIQEPEDEQIDSFEKLVFTKGVFRNLAFIAQHTDYELVMVSNQDGLGTDSFPEDTFWPVHNFIIQTLESEGIHFSKQHIDRHFPEDNSPMRKPGTGMLTEYIDNPAYDLANSYVIGDRETDAQLAENLGCKSLILGKDGMDWDKIAEILFAGDRIAEVKRTTKETDIYIKVNLDGSGKCDISTG
;
A
#
# COMPACT_ATOMS: atom_id res chain seq x y z
N MET A 1 10.53 19.52 7.10
CA MET A 1 10.10 19.00 5.78
C MET A 1 8.92 18.07 6.01
N LYS A 2 7.96 18.00 5.09
CA LYS A 2 6.85 17.03 5.18
C LYS A 2 7.44 15.62 4.99
N GLN A 3 7.10 14.69 5.88
CA GLN A 3 7.51 13.29 5.76
C GLN A 3 6.64 12.59 4.71
N THR A 4 7.21 11.62 4.01
CA THR A 4 6.51 10.82 3.01
C THR A 4 5.76 9.67 3.69
N ARG A 5 4.47 9.53 3.40
CA ARG A 5 3.66 8.38 3.82
C ARG A 5 3.78 7.27 2.79
N LEU A 6 3.77 6.03 3.24
CA LEU A 6 4.00 4.84 2.40
C LEU A 6 2.78 3.92 2.40
N LEU A 7 2.54 3.28 1.25
CA LEU A 7 1.69 2.10 1.15
C LEU A 7 2.59 0.92 0.78
N PHE A 8 2.84 0.04 1.73
CA PHE A 8 3.45 -1.25 1.49
C PHE A 8 2.37 -2.21 1.02
N ILE A 9 2.45 -2.66 -0.21
CA ILE A 9 1.39 -3.43 -0.86
C ILE A 9 1.92 -4.81 -1.21
N ASP A 10 1.25 -5.83 -0.72
CA ASP A 10 1.52 -7.20 -1.13
C ASP A 10 1.07 -7.45 -2.57
N ARG A 11 1.61 -8.50 -3.19
CA ARG A 11 1.35 -8.85 -4.59
C ARG A 11 0.24 -9.90 -4.71
N ASP A 12 0.48 -11.11 -4.22
CA ASP A 12 -0.39 -12.27 -4.39
C ASP A 12 -1.52 -12.24 -3.36
N GLY A 13 -2.75 -12.54 -3.77
CA GLY A 13 -3.94 -12.32 -2.94
C GLY A 13 -4.37 -10.84 -2.82
N THR A 14 -3.53 -9.89 -3.21
CA THR A 14 -3.73 -8.45 -3.02
C THR A 14 -3.90 -7.71 -4.34
N LEU A 15 -2.87 -7.60 -5.17
CA LEU A 15 -2.93 -6.99 -6.51
C LEU A 15 -3.51 -7.98 -7.54
N ILE A 16 -3.15 -9.23 -7.40
CA ILE A 16 -3.59 -10.36 -8.23
C ILE A 16 -4.14 -11.45 -7.34
N GLN A 17 -5.03 -12.28 -7.89
CA GLN A 17 -5.57 -13.42 -7.17
C GLN A 17 -4.49 -14.50 -7.05
N GLU A 18 -4.43 -15.15 -5.90
CA GLU A 18 -3.51 -16.24 -5.66
C GLU A 18 -4.15 -17.57 -6.10
N PRO A 19 -3.47 -18.41 -6.90
CA PRO A 19 -3.92 -19.75 -7.24
C PRO A 19 -3.74 -20.73 -6.09
N GLU A 20 -4.34 -21.93 -6.20
CA GLU A 20 -4.27 -22.97 -5.17
C GLU A 20 -2.85 -23.45 -4.84
N ASP A 21 -1.93 -23.36 -5.80
CA ASP A 21 -0.52 -23.73 -5.63
C ASP A 21 0.39 -22.58 -5.21
N GLU A 22 -0.21 -21.41 -4.90
CA GLU A 22 0.46 -20.21 -4.39
C GLU A 22 1.56 -19.65 -5.31
N GLN A 23 1.63 -20.08 -6.58
CA GLN A 23 2.65 -19.63 -7.54
C GLN A 23 2.02 -19.08 -8.82
N ILE A 24 2.32 -17.83 -9.13
CA ILE A 24 1.95 -17.19 -10.41
C ILE A 24 3.15 -17.33 -11.37
N ASP A 25 3.25 -18.47 -11.99
CA ASP A 25 4.33 -18.90 -12.87
C ASP A 25 3.97 -18.88 -14.36
N SER A 26 2.72 -18.52 -14.68
CA SER A 26 2.23 -18.42 -16.06
C SER A 26 1.17 -17.34 -16.22
N PHE A 27 0.96 -16.88 -17.47
CA PHE A 27 -0.10 -15.91 -17.78
C PHE A 27 -1.50 -16.48 -17.61
N GLU A 28 -1.68 -17.79 -17.73
CA GLU A 28 -2.96 -18.49 -17.54
C GLU A 28 -3.44 -18.38 -16.09
N LYS A 29 -2.52 -18.29 -15.13
CA LYS A 29 -2.84 -18.12 -13.71
C LYS A 29 -3.07 -16.66 -13.32
N LEU A 30 -2.69 -15.70 -14.17
CA LEU A 30 -2.77 -14.29 -13.85
C LEU A 30 -4.21 -13.78 -13.90
N VAL A 31 -4.74 -13.42 -12.75
CA VAL A 31 -6.04 -12.75 -12.61
C VAL A 31 -5.88 -11.56 -11.66
N PHE A 32 -6.18 -10.35 -12.11
CA PHE A 32 -6.13 -9.18 -11.25
C PHE A 32 -7.27 -9.18 -10.24
N THR A 33 -6.98 -8.70 -9.03
CA THR A 33 -8.00 -8.58 -7.97
C THR A 33 -9.05 -7.55 -8.36
N LYS A 34 -10.31 -7.88 -8.10
CA LYS A 34 -11.43 -7.00 -8.41
C LYS A 34 -11.26 -5.63 -7.77
N GLY A 35 -11.37 -4.60 -8.57
CA GLY A 35 -11.32 -3.20 -8.13
C GLY A 35 -9.91 -2.62 -8.00
N VAL A 36 -8.84 -3.41 -8.12
CA VAL A 36 -7.46 -2.95 -7.93
C VAL A 36 -7.11 -1.77 -8.85
N PHE A 37 -7.34 -1.86 -10.13
CA PHE A 37 -6.98 -0.78 -11.07
C PHE A 37 -7.67 0.53 -10.73
N ARG A 38 -9.00 0.49 -10.61
CA ARG A 38 -9.78 1.70 -10.34
C ARG A 38 -9.35 2.37 -9.03
N ASN A 39 -9.23 1.58 -7.98
CA ASN A 39 -9.02 2.13 -6.64
C ASN A 39 -7.57 2.52 -6.40
N LEU A 40 -6.61 1.69 -6.86
CA LEU A 40 -5.21 2.01 -6.68
C LEU A 40 -4.76 3.18 -7.58
N ALA A 41 -5.30 3.29 -8.82
CA ALA A 41 -5.10 4.47 -9.65
C ALA A 41 -5.70 5.73 -9.01
N PHE A 42 -6.88 5.62 -8.41
CA PHE A 42 -7.50 6.73 -7.67
C PHE A 42 -6.62 7.16 -6.48
N ILE A 43 -6.14 6.21 -5.67
CA ILE A 43 -5.24 6.47 -4.54
C ILE A 43 -3.95 7.16 -5.03
N ALA A 44 -3.31 6.61 -6.07
CA ALA A 44 -2.07 7.16 -6.62
C ALA A 44 -2.21 8.60 -7.17
N GLN A 45 -3.39 8.95 -7.69
CA GLN A 45 -3.65 10.28 -8.27
C GLN A 45 -4.10 11.32 -7.23
N HIS A 46 -4.77 10.90 -6.15
CA HIS A 46 -5.47 11.82 -5.24
C HIS A 46 -4.91 11.82 -3.82
N THR A 47 -3.91 11.02 -3.52
CA THR A 47 -3.23 11.02 -2.22
C THR A 47 -1.74 11.26 -2.41
N ASP A 48 -1.01 11.49 -1.33
CA ASP A 48 0.44 11.68 -1.34
C ASP A 48 1.23 10.45 -0.85
N TYR A 49 0.61 9.28 -0.90
CA TYR A 49 1.31 8.03 -0.57
C TYR A 49 2.28 7.62 -1.66
N GLU A 50 3.48 7.24 -1.27
CA GLU A 50 4.43 6.53 -2.13
C GLU A 50 4.13 5.03 -2.06
N LEU A 51 4.04 4.37 -3.23
CA LEU A 51 3.70 2.96 -3.31
C LEU A 51 4.97 2.11 -3.32
N VAL A 52 5.00 1.10 -2.45
CA VAL A 52 6.11 0.14 -2.32
C VAL A 52 5.53 -1.27 -2.36
N MET A 53 6.00 -2.11 -3.26
CA MET A 53 5.60 -3.52 -3.28
C MET A 53 6.46 -4.34 -2.31
N VAL A 54 5.82 -5.25 -1.54
CA VAL A 54 6.51 -6.16 -0.61
C VAL A 54 5.89 -7.55 -0.72
N SER A 55 6.61 -8.48 -1.32
CA SER A 55 6.09 -9.81 -1.64
C SER A 55 7.02 -10.92 -1.17
N ASN A 56 6.44 -11.97 -0.59
CA ASN A 56 7.12 -13.25 -0.38
C ASN A 56 6.86 -14.13 -1.60
N GLN A 57 7.92 -14.64 -2.22
CA GLN A 57 7.90 -15.53 -3.38
C GLN A 57 8.69 -16.78 -3.05
N ASP A 58 8.05 -17.67 -2.30
CA ASP A 58 8.70 -18.83 -1.69
C ASP A 58 9.35 -19.72 -2.75
N GLY A 59 10.67 -19.92 -2.61
CA GLY A 59 11.45 -20.75 -3.51
C GLY A 59 11.75 -20.15 -4.89
N LEU A 60 11.52 -18.87 -5.11
CA LEU A 60 11.88 -18.20 -6.38
C LEU A 60 13.38 -18.37 -6.69
N GLY A 61 13.67 -18.89 -7.87
CA GLY A 61 15.01 -19.21 -8.34
C GLY A 61 15.44 -20.66 -8.06
N THR A 62 14.55 -21.49 -7.50
CA THR A 62 14.74 -22.95 -7.38
C THR A 62 14.06 -23.70 -8.52
N ASP A 63 14.26 -25.02 -8.58
CA ASP A 63 13.58 -25.89 -9.57
C ASP A 63 12.05 -25.90 -9.40
N SER A 64 11.53 -25.60 -8.19
CA SER A 64 10.10 -25.55 -7.92
C SER A 64 9.46 -24.24 -8.37
N PHE A 65 10.23 -23.16 -8.47
CA PHE A 65 9.75 -21.85 -8.95
C PHE A 65 10.87 -21.14 -9.75
N PRO A 66 11.09 -21.51 -11.01
CA PRO A 66 12.15 -20.95 -11.84
C PRO A 66 11.94 -19.46 -12.12
N GLU A 67 13.04 -18.71 -12.19
CA GLU A 67 12.98 -17.26 -12.46
C GLU A 67 12.42 -16.94 -13.85
N ASP A 68 12.63 -17.78 -14.83
CA ASP A 68 12.14 -17.59 -16.20
C ASP A 68 10.62 -17.76 -16.34
N THR A 69 9.96 -18.36 -15.36
CA THR A 69 8.49 -18.43 -15.26
C THR A 69 7.92 -17.23 -14.48
N PHE A 70 8.62 -16.74 -13.47
CA PHE A 70 8.18 -15.64 -12.62
C PHE A 70 8.30 -14.28 -13.29
N TRP A 71 9.52 -13.91 -13.76
CA TRP A 71 9.80 -12.55 -14.22
C TRP A 71 8.96 -12.07 -15.40
N PRO A 72 8.63 -12.89 -16.42
CA PRO A 72 7.77 -12.44 -17.51
C PRO A 72 6.38 -12.00 -17.00
N VAL A 73 5.78 -12.78 -16.11
CA VAL A 73 4.46 -12.49 -15.54
C VAL A 73 4.53 -11.29 -14.61
N HIS A 74 5.52 -11.25 -13.73
CA HIS A 74 5.75 -10.12 -12.81
C HIS A 74 5.94 -8.80 -13.56
N ASN A 75 6.80 -8.78 -14.57
CA ASN A 75 7.03 -7.58 -15.37
C ASN A 75 5.76 -7.13 -16.12
N PHE A 76 4.96 -8.06 -16.61
CA PHE A 76 3.68 -7.74 -17.22
C PHE A 76 2.69 -7.12 -16.22
N ILE A 77 2.63 -7.62 -14.98
CA ILE A 77 1.81 -7.02 -13.91
C ILE A 77 2.24 -5.57 -13.67
N ILE A 78 3.54 -5.33 -13.51
CA ILE A 78 4.08 -3.99 -13.27
C ILE A 78 3.77 -3.05 -14.44
N GLN A 79 4.06 -3.46 -15.68
CA GLN A 79 3.77 -2.66 -16.88
C GLN A 79 2.28 -2.34 -17.03
N THR A 80 1.41 -3.31 -16.69
CA THR A 80 -0.04 -3.10 -16.73
C THR A 80 -0.48 -2.07 -15.70
N LEU A 81 0.05 -2.14 -14.47
CA LEU A 81 -0.23 -1.15 -13.42
C LEU A 81 0.31 0.23 -13.78
N GLU A 82 1.51 0.31 -14.34
CA GLU A 82 2.11 1.57 -14.82
C GLU A 82 1.28 2.22 -15.93
N SER A 83 0.68 1.43 -16.83
CA SER A 83 -0.21 1.94 -17.89
C SER A 83 -1.47 2.62 -17.36
N GLU A 84 -1.88 2.26 -16.13
CA GLU A 84 -2.99 2.88 -15.39
C GLU A 84 -2.53 4.01 -14.45
N GLY A 85 -1.25 4.43 -14.54
CA GLY A 85 -0.69 5.50 -13.70
C GLY A 85 -0.35 5.07 -12.28
N ILE A 86 -0.23 3.77 -12.03
CA ILE A 86 0.13 3.19 -10.74
C ILE A 86 1.62 2.84 -10.77
N HIS A 87 2.43 3.64 -10.07
CA HIS A 87 3.89 3.48 -10.07
C HIS A 87 4.39 3.06 -8.69
N PHE A 88 5.07 1.92 -8.63
CA PHE A 88 5.79 1.49 -7.44
C PHE A 88 7.20 2.08 -7.44
N SER A 89 7.55 2.84 -6.40
CA SER A 89 8.89 3.41 -6.25
C SER A 89 9.94 2.33 -6.02
N LYS A 90 9.55 1.25 -5.33
CA LYS A 90 10.38 0.06 -5.09
C LYS A 90 9.54 -1.21 -5.04
N GLN A 91 10.23 -2.33 -5.31
CA GLN A 91 9.67 -3.67 -5.24
C GLN A 91 10.63 -4.54 -4.43
N HIS A 92 10.19 -4.97 -3.26
CA HIS A 92 10.90 -5.87 -2.37
C HIS A 92 10.32 -7.28 -2.52
N ILE A 93 11.14 -8.21 -3.00
CA ILE A 93 10.75 -9.59 -3.26
C ILE A 93 11.67 -10.50 -2.45
N ASP A 94 11.11 -11.18 -1.46
CA ASP A 94 11.80 -12.21 -0.71
C ASP A 94 11.62 -13.58 -1.38
N ARG A 95 12.64 -14.44 -1.30
CA ARG A 95 12.72 -15.73 -1.99
C ARG A 95 12.79 -16.92 -1.03
N HIS A 96 12.90 -16.64 0.26
CA HIS A 96 13.12 -17.67 1.27
C HIS A 96 11.83 -18.43 1.57
N PHE A 97 11.99 -19.71 1.86
CA PHE A 97 10.92 -20.52 2.42
C PHE A 97 10.65 -20.16 3.89
N PRO A 98 9.48 -20.48 4.44
CA PRO A 98 9.17 -20.22 5.85
C PRO A 98 10.17 -20.84 6.82
N GLU A 99 10.66 -22.05 6.53
CA GLU A 99 11.62 -22.79 7.34
C GLU A 99 13.03 -22.16 7.40
N ASP A 100 13.36 -21.31 6.45
CA ASP A 100 14.65 -20.57 6.45
C ASP A 100 14.72 -19.54 7.57
N ASN A 101 13.57 -19.16 8.15
CA ASN A 101 13.46 -18.14 9.19
C ASN A 101 14.19 -16.84 8.83
N SER A 102 14.17 -16.47 7.56
CA SER A 102 14.86 -15.28 7.05
C SER A 102 14.23 -14.00 7.60
N PRO A 103 15.01 -13.05 8.10
CA PRO A 103 14.50 -11.75 8.51
C PRO A 103 13.97 -10.91 7.34
N MET A 104 14.29 -11.29 6.09
CA MET A 104 13.80 -10.63 4.89
C MET A 104 12.35 -11.00 4.57
N ARG A 105 11.94 -12.25 4.91
CA ARG A 105 10.60 -12.77 4.67
C ARG A 105 9.59 -12.11 5.60
N LYS A 106 8.47 -11.59 5.04
CA LYS A 106 7.34 -11.10 5.87
C LYS A 106 6.89 -12.20 6.85
N PRO A 107 6.63 -11.87 8.13
CA PRO A 107 6.51 -10.54 8.70
C PRO A 107 7.82 -9.87 9.14
N GLY A 108 8.99 -10.43 8.79
CA GLY A 108 10.28 -9.77 9.03
C GLY A 108 10.41 -8.47 8.25
N THR A 109 11.16 -7.52 8.81
CA THR A 109 11.34 -6.18 8.25
C THR A 109 12.68 -6.00 7.53
N GLY A 110 13.44 -7.09 7.33
CA GLY A 110 14.80 -7.01 6.81
C GLY A 110 14.93 -6.36 5.44
N MET A 111 13.95 -6.54 4.55
CA MET A 111 13.91 -5.86 3.25
C MET A 111 13.60 -4.35 3.36
N LEU A 112 13.04 -3.90 4.49
CA LEU A 112 12.45 -2.57 4.66
C LEU A 112 13.24 -1.68 5.62
N THR A 113 14.48 -2.05 5.94
CA THR A 113 15.34 -1.32 6.89
C THR A 113 15.61 0.12 6.48
N GLU A 114 15.56 0.45 5.19
CA GLU A 114 15.75 1.81 4.69
C GLU A 114 14.63 2.78 5.10
N TYR A 115 13.46 2.26 5.46
CA TYR A 115 12.31 3.06 5.91
C TYR A 115 12.27 3.23 7.43
N ILE A 116 12.89 2.28 8.17
CA ILE A 116 12.88 2.25 9.62
C ILE A 116 13.87 3.30 10.16
N ASP A 117 13.46 4.04 11.20
CA ASP A 117 14.25 5.13 11.83
C ASP A 117 14.72 6.20 10.83
N ASN A 118 14.09 6.30 9.67
CA ASN A 118 14.40 7.27 8.65
C ASN A 118 13.44 8.46 8.74
N PRO A 119 13.92 9.67 9.10
CA PRO A 119 13.08 10.84 9.32
C PRO A 119 12.39 11.35 8.03
N ALA A 120 12.73 10.81 6.87
CA ALA A 120 12.06 11.13 5.61
C ALA A 120 10.66 10.52 5.52
N TYR A 121 10.39 9.43 6.27
CA TYR A 121 9.15 8.66 6.19
C TYR A 121 8.32 8.77 7.47
N ASP A 122 6.99 8.76 7.28
CA ASP A 122 5.99 8.77 8.36
C ASP A 122 5.34 7.37 8.46
N LEU A 123 6.01 6.44 9.11
CA LEU A 123 5.52 5.07 9.26
C LEU A 123 4.23 4.98 10.07
N ALA A 124 4.06 5.84 11.08
CA ALA A 124 2.87 5.86 11.92
C ALA A 124 1.57 6.21 11.15
N ASN A 125 1.70 6.96 10.04
CA ASN A 125 0.61 7.29 9.12
C ASN A 125 0.69 6.55 7.78
N SER A 126 1.53 5.51 7.71
CA SER A 126 1.67 4.59 6.59
C SER A 126 0.84 3.33 6.81
N TYR A 127 0.65 2.56 5.74
CA TYR A 127 -0.16 1.34 5.79
C TYR A 127 0.55 0.17 5.12
N VAL A 128 0.29 -1.03 5.62
CA VAL A 128 0.51 -2.29 4.92
C VAL A 128 -0.84 -2.79 4.41
N ILE A 129 -0.92 -3.07 3.12
CA ILE A 129 -2.09 -3.63 2.44
C ILE A 129 -1.73 -5.04 1.99
N GLY A 130 -2.47 -6.03 2.45
CA GLY A 130 -2.26 -7.44 2.13
C GLY A 130 -3.52 -8.25 2.36
N ASP A 131 -3.42 -9.57 2.28
CA ASP A 131 -4.54 -10.50 2.47
C ASP A 131 -4.29 -11.50 3.60
N ARG A 132 -3.07 -11.53 4.14
CA ARG A 132 -2.64 -12.51 5.14
C ARG A 132 -2.33 -11.89 6.51
N GLU A 133 -2.33 -12.73 7.53
CA GLU A 133 -1.92 -12.33 8.89
C GLU A 133 -0.46 -11.87 8.95
N THR A 134 0.41 -12.41 8.08
CA THR A 134 1.81 -11.96 7.97
C THR A 134 1.94 -10.50 7.54
N ASP A 135 0.98 -9.97 6.77
CA ASP A 135 0.95 -8.55 6.39
C ASP A 135 0.50 -7.67 7.56
N ALA A 136 -0.45 -8.13 8.35
CA ALA A 136 -0.86 -7.45 9.57
C ALA A 136 0.29 -7.38 10.59
N GLN A 137 1.01 -8.49 10.78
CA GLN A 137 2.19 -8.55 11.64
C GLN A 137 3.35 -7.69 11.11
N LEU A 138 3.53 -7.64 9.78
CA LEU A 138 4.51 -6.72 9.17
C LEU A 138 4.19 -5.27 9.50
N ALA A 139 2.91 -4.89 9.43
CA ALA A 139 2.47 -3.54 9.81
C ALA A 139 2.82 -3.22 11.27
N GLU A 140 2.54 -4.14 12.19
CA GLU A 140 2.91 -4.00 13.60
C GLU A 140 4.42 -3.84 13.78
N ASN A 141 5.23 -4.66 13.11
CA ASN A 141 6.67 -4.64 13.19
C ASN A 141 7.28 -3.35 12.61
N LEU A 142 6.62 -2.70 11.64
CA LEU A 142 7.01 -1.42 11.06
C LEU A 142 6.49 -0.21 11.84
N GLY A 143 5.52 -0.40 12.74
CA GLY A 143 4.77 0.69 13.36
C GLY A 143 3.77 1.37 12.42
N CYS A 144 3.31 0.65 11.39
CA CYS A 144 2.30 1.07 10.43
C CYS A 144 0.90 0.59 10.83
N LYS A 145 -0.11 1.07 10.11
CA LYS A 145 -1.48 0.52 10.15
C LYS A 145 -1.62 -0.60 9.12
N SER A 146 -2.57 -1.53 9.31
CA SER A 146 -2.85 -2.59 8.34
C SER A 146 -4.24 -2.48 7.74
N LEU A 147 -4.38 -2.86 6.47
CA LEU A 147 -5.64 -3.01 5.75
C LEU A 147 -5.62 -4.40 5.08
N ILE A 148 -6.37 -5.36 5.62
CA ILE A 148 -6.30 -6.75 5.20
C ILE A 148 -7.52 -7.11 4.38
N LEU A 149 -7.33 -7.39 3.09
CA LEU A 149 -8.36 -7.81 2.15
C LEU A 149 -9.08 -9.08 2.65
N GLY A 150 -10.39 -9.11 2.46
CA GLY A 150 -11.24 -10.21 2.91
C GLY A 150 -11.62 -10.18 4.38
N LYS A 151 -10.80 -9.59 5.26
CA LYS A 151 -11.09 -9.46 6.69
C LYS A 151 -12.17 -8.39 6.90
N ASP A 152 -13.22 -8.73 7.64
CA ASP A 152 -14.35 -7.83 7.94
C ASP A 152 -14.99 -7.19 6.70
N GLY A 153 -14.93 -7.90 5.57
CA GLY A 153 -15.43 -7.44 4.28
C GLY A 153 -14.61 -6.32 3.66
N MET A 154 -13.32 -6.20 4.04
CA MET A 154 -12.38 -5.27 3.42
C MET A 154 -12.15 -5.66 1.96
N ASP A 155 -12.27 -4.69 1.08
CA ASP A 155 -11.98 -4.77 -0.35
C ASP A 155 -11.28 -3.48 -0.82
N TRP A 156 -10.89 -3.42 -2.08
CA TRP A 156 -10.22 -2.25 -2.64
C TRP A 156 -11.08 -0.98 -2.60
N ASP A 157 -12.41 -1.10 -2.64
CA ASP A 157 -13.31 0.06 -2.54
C ASP A 157 -13.23 0.67 -1.14
N LYS A 158 -13.30 -0.14 -0.09
CA LYS A 158 -13.15 0.31 1.30
C LYS A 158 -11.74 0.82 1.61
N ILE A 159 -10.70 0.18 1.05
CA ILE A 159 -9.32 0.66 1.19
C ILE A 159 -9.20 2.09 0.64
N ALA A 160 -9.71 2.33 -0.57
CA ALA A 160 -9.69 3.66 -1.16
C ALA A 160 -10.47 4.68 -0.31
N GLU A 161 -11.64 4.31 0.20
CA GLU A 161 -12.42 5.16 1.10
C GLU A 161 -11.63 5.55 2.35
N ILE A 162 -10.99 4.58 3.02
CA ILE A 162 -10.20 4.81 4.24
C ILE A 162 -9.01 5.73 3.97
N LEU A 163 -8.24 5.46 2.92
CA LEU A 163 -7.04 6.21 2.59
C LEU A 163 -7.36 7.63 2.12
N PHE A 164 -8.46 7.81 1.40
CA PHE A 164 -8.91 9.11 0.94
C PHE A 164 -9.59 9.94 2.03
N ALA A 165 -10.34 9.32 2.94
CA ALA A 165 -11.02 10.00 4.03
C ALA A 165 -10.05 10.76 4.95
N GLY A 166 -8.84 10.23 5.18
CA GLY A 166 -7.81 10.89 5.96
C GLY A 166 -7.29 12.21 5.37
N ASP A 167 -7.51 12.46 4.09
CA ASP A 167 -7.02 13.64 3.35
C ASP A 167 -8.12 14.64 2.98
N ARG A 168 -9.39 14.40 3.38
CA ARG A 168 -10.53 15.28 3.07
C ARG A 168 -10.64 16.49 4.01
N ILE A 169 -9.50 16.97 4.48
CA ILE A 169 -9.36 18.16 5.33
C ILE A 169 -8.67 19.25 4.52
N ALA A 170 -9.32 20.40 4.40
CA ALA A 170 -8.75 21.60 3.80
C ALA A 170 -8.64 22.71 4.84
N GLU A 171 -7.50 23.39 4.87
CA GLU A 171 -7.28 24.58 5.69
C GLU A 171 -6.84 25.75 4.81
N VAL A 172 -7.47 26.88 5.01
CA VAL A 172 -7.09 28.14 4.35
C VAL A 172 -6.94 29.22 5.40
N LYS A 173 -5.79 29.89 5.40
CA LYS A 173 -5.57 31.10 6.17
C LYS A 173 -5.29 32.26 5.22
N ARG A 174 -6.05 33.35 5.38
CA ARG A 174 -5.86 34.61 4.66
C ARG A 174 -5.81 35.77 5.66
N THR A 175 -4.69 36.46 5.70
CA THR A 175 -4.48 37.63 6.52
C THR A 175 -4.27 38.85 5.64
N THR A 176 -4.99 39.92 5.89
CA THR A 176 -4.82 41.25 5.28
C THR A 176 -4.64 42.28 6.40
N LYS A 177 -4.47 43.57 6.05
CA LYS A 177 -4.40 44.63 7.04
C LYS A 177 -5.70 44.84 7.85
N GLU A 178 -6.83 44.36 7.30
CA GLU A 178 -8.16 44.59 7.85
C GLU A 178 -8.90 43.31 8.23
N THR A 179 -8.40 42.14 7.80
CA THR A 179 -9.05 40.84 8.05
C THR A 179 -8.05 39.74 8.31
N ASP A 180 -8.36 38.85 9.25
CA ASP A 180 -7.68 37.57 9.45
C ASP A 180 -8.73 36.46 9.40
N ILE A 181 -8.67 35.64 8.34
CA ILE A 181 -9.65 34.59 8.08
C ILE A 181 -8.91 33.24 8.15
N TYR A 182 -9.41 32.35 8.97
CA TYR A 182 -8.99 30.95 9.04
C TYR A 182 -10.19 30.05 8.80
N ILE A 183 -10.10 29.16 7.84
CA ILE A 183 -11.14 28.18 7.51
C ILE A 183 -10.49 26.80 7.55
N LYS A 184 -11.09 25.90 8.32
CA LYS A 184 -10.79 24.47 8.30
C LYS A 184 -12.07 23.70 7.97
N VAL A 185 -12.03 22.92 6.91
CA VAL A 185 -13.14 22.07 6.46
C VAL A 185 -12.70 20.63 6.52
N ASN A 186 -13.48 19.82 7.20
CA ASN A 186 -13.35 18.36 7.17
C ASN A 186 -14.63 17.79 6.54
N LEU A 187 -14.52 17.21 5.35
CA LEU A 187 -15.64 16.64 4.62
C LEU A 187 -16.16 15.34 5.26
N ASP A 188 -15.38 14.71 6.12
CA ASP A 188 -15.74 13.51 6.89
C ASP A 188 -16.15 13.84 8.33
N GLY A 189 -16.34 15.12 8.60
CA GLY A 189 -16.75 15.61 9.92
C GLY A 189 -18.19 15.28 10.27
N SER A 190 -18.53 15.46 11.55
CA SER A 190 -19.88 15.19 12.11
C SER A 190 -20.96 16.22 11.73
N GLY A 191 -20.69 17.13 10.80
CA GLY A 191 -21.59 18.24 10.44
C GLY A 191 -21.63 19.38 11.47
N LYS A 192 -20.78 19.36 12.50
CA LYS A 192 -20.65 20.46 13.45
C LYS A 192 -19.81 21.56 12.84
N CYS A 193 -20.28 22.80 12.96
CA CYS A 193 -19.52 23.98 12.59
C CYS A 193 -19.29 24.87 13.81
N ASP A 194 -18.12 25.49 13.89
CA ASP A 194 -17.79 26.56 14.81
C ASP A 194 -17.43 27.78 13.96
N ILE A 195 -18.21 28.84 14.11
CA ILE A 195 -18.04 30.07 13.32
C ILE A 195 -17.89 31.21 14.31
N SER A 196 -16.73 31.86 14.29
CA SER A 196 -16.49 33.10 15.03
C SER A 196 -16.17 34.20 14.03
N THR A 197 -17.02 35.22 13.98
CA THR A 197 -16.79 36.47 13.23
C THR A 197 -16.59 37.57 14.22
N GLY A 198 -15.41 38.21 14.16
CA GLY A 198 -15.06 39.33 15.01
C GLY A 198 -15.97 40.56 14.82
#